data_d4ee935a31c5c83c65eee66a18c33e8d
#
_entry.id   d4ee935a31c5c83c65eee66a18c33e8d
#
_cell.length_a   1.000
_cell.length_b   1.000
_cell.length_c   1.000
_cell.angle_alpha   90.00
_cell.angle_beta   90.00
_cell.angle_gamma   90.00
#
_symmetry.space_group_name_H-M   'P 1'
#
loop_
_entity.id
_entity.type
_entity.pdbx_description
1 polymer ?
#
loop_
_entity_poly.entity_id
_entity_poly.type
_entity_poly.pdbx_seq_one_letter_code
_entity_poly.pdbx_strand_id
1 'polypeptide(L)'
;LHEMVPPVTLLAKGADDDQQDQGNLLAAKQSPAFLVAGGVISHCLTKRGSRLMLDCTQAAVGVKFDVDGVWMAVDPYDRQTGDAMFAVLKKITNLNVQDRKSRQDGKFGVTFKGVKFNCTLTSQGVKTGERVMITIAPKKPRFEKILDLGMREKVREQFKSLIDEDKGFILFSAAPGNG
;
A
#
# COMPACT_ATOMS: atom_id res chain seq x y z
N LEU A 1 -6.79 22.09 -11.99
CA LEU A 1 -5.35 21.79 -12.01
C LEU A 1 -5.18 20.34 -11.55
N HIS A 2 -5.07 19.39 -12.52
CA HIS A 2 -4.64 18.03 -12.19
C HIS A 2 -3.20 18.13 -11.67
N GLU A 3 -3.04 17.96 -10.37
CA GLU A 3 -1.73 17.81 -9.75
C GLU A 3 -1.04 16.63 -10.44
N MET A 4 0.05 16.87 -11.16
CA MET A 4 0.80 15.81 -11.83
C MET A 4 1.36 14.87 -10.78
N VAL A 5 0.69 13.75 -10.60
CA VAL A 5 1.11 12.72 -9.63
C VAL A 5 2.33 12.01 -10.18
N PRO A 6 3.46 11.94 -9.44
CA PRO A 6 4.67 11.29 -9.92
C PRO A 6 4.40 9.83 -10.28
N PRO A 7 4.97 9.30 -11.37
CA PRO A 7 4.74 7.91 -11.76
C PRO A 7 5.27 6.93 -10.72
N VAL A 8 4.54 5.81 -10.54
CA VAL A 8 5.02 4.64 -9.80
C VAL A 8 5.41 3.53 -10.77
N THR A 9 6.37 2.71 -10.38
CA THR A 9 6.67 1.43 -11.05
C THR A 9 6.09 0.31 -10.22
N LEU A 10 5.13 -0.44 -10.79
CA LEU A 10 4.57 -1.63 -10.19
C LEU A 10 5.47 -2.84 -10.50
N LEU A 11 5.75 -3.65 -9.50
CA LEU A 11 6.58 -4.85 -9.57
C LEU A 11 5.73 -6.05 -9.12
N ALA A 12 5.83 -7.16 -9.82
CA ALA A 12 5.21 -8.39 -9.36
C ALA A 12 5.92 -8.88 -8.09
N LYS A 13 5.16 -9.45 -7.17
CA LYS A 13 5.58 -10.16 -5.94
C LYS A 13 6.89 -9.68 -5.31
N GLY A 14 6.89 -8.51 -4.70
CA GLY A 14 7.93 -8.08 -3.75
C GLY A 14 9.40 -8.20 -4.16
N ALA A 15 9.73 -8.09 -5.47
CA ALA A 15 11.08 -8.05 -6.04
C ALA A 15 11.90 -9.35 -6.11
N ASP A 16 11.31 -10.52 -5.89
CA ASP A 16 11.97 -11.79 -6.19
C ASP A 16 11.54 -12.25 -7.60
N ASP A 17 12.55 -12.52 -8.45
CA ASP A 17 12.44 -12.80 -9.89
C ASP A 17 11.80 -14.17 -10.20
N ASP A 18 10.50 -14.31 -10.01
CA ASP A 18 9.76 -15.47 -10.51
C ASP A 18 9.26 -15.18 -11.94
N GLN A 19 9.58 -16.06 -12.91
CA GLN A 19 9.23 -15.87 -14.33
C GLN A 19 7.72 -15.76 -14.54
N GLN A 20 6.90 -16.46 -13.75
CA GLN A 20 5.44 -16.40 -13.83
C GLN A 20 4.92 -15.01 -13.42
N ASP A 21 5.51 -14.41 -12.42
CA ASP A 21 5.14 -13.08 -11.95
C ASP A 21 5.47 -12.00 -12.97
N GLN A 22 6.56 -12.15 -13.73
CA GLN A 22 6.90 -11.25 -14.84
C GLN A 22 5.92 -11.36 -16.00
N GLY A 23 5.47 -12.57 -16.34
CA GLY A 23 4.43 -12.79 -17.34
C GLY A 23 3.10 -12.13 -16.97
N ASN A 24 2.68 -12.25 -15.71
CA ASN A 24 1.47 -11.61 -15.20
C ASN A 24 1.57 -10.09 -15.22
N LEU A 25 2.72 -9.54 -14.87
CA LEU A 25 2.97 -8.10 -14.93
C LEU A 25 2.93 -7.58 -16.37
N LEU A 26 3.55 -8.29 -17.32
CA LEU A 26 3.53 -7.93 -18.74
C LEU A 26 2.10 -7.93 -19.29
N ALA A 27 1.33 -8.98 -18.97
CA ALA A 27 -0.07 -9.06 -19.36
C ALA A 27 -0.97 -8.00 -18.70
N ALA A 28 -0.65 -7.58 -17.46
CA ALA A 28 -1.35 -6.49 -16.78
C ALA A 28 -1.06 -5.14 -17.44
N LYS A 29 0.18 -4.90 -17.90
CA LYS A 29 0.60 -3.67 -18.60
C LYS A 29 -0.14 -3.41 -19.91
N GLN A 30 -0.69 -4.45 -20.54
CA GLN A 30 -1.49 -4.30 -21.76
C GLN A 30 -2.86 -3.65 -21.51
N SER A 31 -3.33 -3.63 -20.26
CA SER A 31 -4.59 -2.99 -19.91
C SER A 31 -4.41 -1.49 -19.66
N PRO A 32 -5.27 -0.63 -20.23
CA PRO A 32 -5.27 0.80 -19.90
C PRO A 32 -5.45 1.08 -18.40
N ALA A 33 -6.17 0.19 -17.70
CA ALA A 33 -6.37 0.28 -16.26
C ALA A 33 -5.08 0.11 -15.44
N PHE A 34 -3.99 -0.39 -16.04
CA PHE A 34 -2.68 -0.47 -15.38
C PHE A 34 -2.15 0.90 -14.97
N LEU A 35 -2.27 1.89 -15.86
CA LEU A 35 -1.86 3.25 -15.57
C LEU A 35 -2.75 3.90 -14.51
N VAL A 36 -4.06 3.60 -14.56
CA VAL A 36 -5.02 4.11 -13.56
C VAL A 36 -4.72 3.53 -12.18
N ALA A 37 -4.50 2.22 -12.08
CA ALA A 37 -4.11 1.56 -10.83
C ALA A 37 -2.80 2.13 -10.27
N GLY A 38 -1.80 2.34 -11.11
CA GLY A 38 -0.55 3.01 -10.75
C GLY A 38 -0.78 4.43 -10.25
N GLY A 39 -1.63 5.20 -10.93
CA GLY A 39 -2.01 6.57 -10.55
C GLY A 39 -2.64 6.66 -9.17
N VAL A 40 -3.58 5.77 -8.85
CA VAL A 40 -4.22 5.71 -7.52
C VAL A 40 -3.21 5.40 -6.41
N ILE A 41 -2.32 4.43 -6.63
CA ILE A 41 -1.26 4.09 -5.67
C ILE A 41 -0.30 5.26 -5.50
N SER A 42 0.09 5.90 -6.60
CA SER A 42 0.95 7.09 -6.57
C SER A 42 0.30 8.25 -5.81
N HIS A 43 -0.98 8.49 -6.01
CA HIS A 43 -1.73 9.53 -5.28
C HIS A 43 -1.77 9.22 -3.78
N CYS A 44 -2.03 7.97 -3.40
CA CYS A 44 -1.97 7.52 -2.01
C CYS A 44 -0.60 7.80 -1.38
N LEU A 45 0.49 7.42 -2.06
CA LEU A 45 1.87 7.65 -1.59
C LEU A 45 2.23 9.14 -1.53
N THR A 46 1.75 9.95 -2.47
CA THR A 46 1.94 11.41 -2.47
C THR A 46 1.30 12.05 -1.23
N LYS A 47 0.15 11.55 -0.81
CA LYS A 47 -0.55 11.97 0.43
C LYS A 47 0.01 11.27 1.68
N ARG A 48 1.10 10.50 1.58
CA ARG A 48 1.70 9.73 2.68
C ARG A 48 0.77 8.63 3.23
N GLY A 49 -0.16 8.16 2.41
CA GLY A 49 -1.06 7.08 2.79
C GLY A 49 -0.32 5.75 3.00
N SER A 50 -0.70 5.04 4.05
CA SER A 50 -0.19 3.71 4.39
C SER A 50 -1.11 2.59 3.91
N ARG A 51 -2.40 2.90 3.69
CA ARG A 51 -3.41 1.97 3.17
C ARG A 51 -4.28 2.66 2.14
N LEU A 52 -4.67 1.89 1.13
CA LEU A 52 -5.58 2.29 0.07
C LEU A 52 -6.76 1.32 0.06
N MET A 53 -7.98 1.82 0.10
CA MET A 53 -9.20 1.01 -0.01
C MET A 53 -9.98 1.42 -1.26
N LEU A 54 -10.30 0.43 -2.08
CA LEU A 54 -11.18 0.51 -3.23
C LEU A 54 -12.44 -0.29 -2.90
N ASP A 55 -13.59 0.35 -2.86
CA ASP A 55 -14.85 -0.27 -2.41
C ASP A 55 -15.94 -0.10 -3.45
N CYS A 56 -16.43 -1.22 -3.99
CA CYS A 56 -17.50 -1.19 -4.96
C CYS A 56 -18.81 -0.71 -4.33
N THR A 57 -19.42 0.26 -4.99
CA THR A 57 -20.82 0.62 -4.80
C THR A 57 -21.64 0.15 -6.02
N GLN A 58 -22.95 0.40 -6.05
CA GLN A 58 -23.77 0.05 -7.22
C GLN A 58 -23.35 0.81 -8.49
N ALA A 59 -22.97 2.09 -8.37
CA ALA A 59 -22.68 2.97 -9.48
C ALA A 59 -21.20 3.26 -9.74
N ALA A 60 -20.35 3.09 -8.71
CA ALA A 60 -18.97 3.54 -8.74
C ALA A 60 -18.06 2.66 -7.88
N VAL A 61 -16.76 2.92 -7.94
CA VAL A 61 -15.76 2.41 -6.99
C VAL A 61 -15.26 3.58 -6.16
N GLY A 62 -15.65 3.59 -4.88
CA GLY A 62 -15.17 4.56 -3.91
C GLY A 62 -13.70 4.31 -3.55
N VAL A 63 -12.95 5.38 -3.39
CA VAL A 63 -11.52 5.35 -3.07
C VAL A 63 -11.27 6.04 -1.74
N LYS A 64 -10.53 5.39 -0.85
CA LYS A 64 -10.12 6.00 0.44
C LYS A 64 -8.66 5.71 0.71
N PHE A 65 -7.96 6.69 1.24
CA PHE A 65 -6.58 6.58 1.73
C PHE A 65 -6.57 6.69 3.26
N ASP A 66 -5.81 5.83 3.89
CA ASP A 66 -5.49 5.97 5.31
C ASP A 66 -4.18 6.77 5.42
N VAL A 67 -4.30 7.98 5.93
CA VAL A 67 -3.19 8.90 6.17
C VAL A 67 -3.10 9.16 7.67
N ASP A 68 -2.01 8.72 8.26
CA ASP A 68 -1.74 8.86 9.71
C ASP A 68 -2.92 8.35 10.59
N GLY A 69 -3.53 7.23 10.18
CA GLY A 69 -4.67 6.59 10.89
C GLY A 69 -6.05 7.16 10.57
N VAL A 70 -6.14 8.17 9.69
CA VAL A 70 -7.42 8.79 9.28
C VAL A 70 -7.77 8.41 7.85
N TRP A 71 -8.98 7.87 7.65
CA TRP A 71 -9.49 7.55 6.32
C TRP A 71 -10.01 8.79 5.60
N MET A 72 -9.38 9.14 4.50
CA MET A 72 -9.73 10.25 3.63
C MET A 72 -10.34 9.71 2.33
N ALA A 73 -11.55 10.14 2.01
CA ALA A 73 -12.16 9.85 0.71
C ALA A 73 -11.54 10.74 -0.37
N VAL A 74 -11.33 10.16 -1.55
CA VAL A 74 -10.93 10.87 -2.77
C VAL A 74 -11.95 10.60 -3.88
N ASP A 75 -11.79 11.24 -5.03
CA ASP A 75 -12.72 11.10 -6.15
C ASP A 75 -12.89 9.62 -6.53
N PRO A 76 -14.13 9.16 -6.68
CA PRO A 76 -14.43 7.78 -7.06
C PRO A 76 -14.15 7.57 -8.55
N TYR A 77 -13.95 6.32 -8.94
CA TYR A 77 -13.93 5.91 -10.34
C TYR A 77 -15.30 5.36 -10.76
N ASP A 78 -15.62 5.46 -12.06
CA ASP A 78 -16.75 4.74 -12.60
C ASP A 78 -16.56 3.22 -12.44
N ARG A 79 -17.67 2.50 -12.51
CA ARG A 79 -17.67 1.05 -12.24
C ARG A 79 -16.79 0.27 -13.21
N GLN A 80 -16.80 0.61 -14.49
CA GLN A 80 -16.03 -0.07 -15.51
C GLN A 80 -14.53 0.10 -15.28
N THR A 81 -14.08 1.31 -15.04
CA THR A 81 -12.68 1.62 -14.70
C THR A 81 -12.25 0.92 -13.42
N GLY A 82 -13.10 0.91 -12.39
CA GLY A 82 -12.83 0.24 -11.12
C GLY A 82 -12.70 -1.28 -11.25
N ASP A 83 -13.61 -1.92 -11.97
CA ASP A 83 -13.55 -3.38 -12.22
C ASP A 83 -12.29 -3.75 -13.02
N ALA A 84 -11.89 -2.93 -13.99
CA ALA A 84 -10.66 -3.12 -14.74
C ALA A 84 -9.40 -2.95 -13.85
N MET A 85 -9.40 -1.98 -12.93
CA MET A 85 -8.33 -1.83 -11.94
C MET A 85 -8.21 -3.07 -11.04
N PHE A 86 -9.33 -3.63 -10.56
CA PHE A 86 -9.32 -4.84 -9.75
C PHE A 86 -8.73 -6.02 -10.51
N ALA A 87 -9.11 -6.19 -11.77
CA ALA A 87 -8.55 -7.25 -12.62
C ALA A 87 -7.03 -7.12 -12.78
N VAL A 88 -6.53 -5.90 -13.01
CA VAL A 88 -5.10 -5.61 -13.11
C VAL A 88 -4.38 -5.91 -11.80
N LEU A 89 -4.88 -5.41 -10.67
CA LEU A 89 -4.28 -5.61 -9.36
C LEU A 89 -4.23 -7.09 -8.96
N LYS A 90 -5.31 -7.83 -9.19
CA LYS A 90 -5.34 -9.29 -8.98
C LYS A 90 -4.34 -10.02 -9.87
N LYS A 91 -4.22 -9.60 -11.14
CA LYS A 91 -3.28 -10.22 -12.08
C LYS A 91 -1.83 -10.03 -11.65
N ILE A 92 -1.45 -8.81 -11.21
CA ILE A 92 -0.11 -8.51 -10.70
C ILE A 92 0.23 -9.36 -9.46
N THR A 93 -0.77 -9.66 -8.64
CA THR A 93 -0.61 -10.43 -7.39
C THR A 93 -0.87 -11.93 -7.57
N ASN A 94 -1.03 -12.40 -8.81
CA ASN A 94 -1.33 -13.79 -9.15
C ASN A 94 -2.59 -14.34 -8.45
N LEU A 95 -3.62 -13.49 -8.29
CA LEU A 95 -4.91 -13.87 -7.74
C LEU A 95 -5.92 -14.22 -8.83
N ASN A 96 -6.94 -14.98 -8.47
CA ASN A 96 -8.02 -15.35 -9.40
C ASN A 96 -8.91 -14.13 -9.68
N VAL A 97 -8.82 -13.59 -10.90
CA VAL A 97 -9.60 -12.43 -11.36
C VAL A 97 -11.11 -12.74 -11.42
N GLN A 98 -11.48 -13.99 -11.71
CA GLN A 98 -12.90 -14.39 -11.86
C GLN A 98 -13.59 -14.58 -10.50
N ASP A 99 -12.86 -14.90 -9.45
CA ASP A 99 -13.42 -15.05 -8.11
C ASP A 99 -13.51 -13.68 -7.43
N ARG A 100 -14.72 -13.13 -7.40
CA ARG A 100 -15.03 -11.83 -6.77
C ARG A 100 -15.69 -11.98 -5.40
N LYS A 101 -15.82 -13.20 -4.89
CA LYS A 101 -16.55 -13.49 -3.63
C LYS A 101 -15.62 -13.88 -2.50
N SER A 102 -14.68 -14.77 -2.76
CA SER A 102 -13.76 -15.28 -1.75
C SER A 102 -12.74 -14.22 -1.35
N ARG A 103 -12.29 -14.32 -0.13
CA ARG A 103 -11.13 -13.54 0.31
C ARG A 103 -9.87 -14.10 -0.35
N GLN A 104 -9.11 -13.22 -0.94
CA GLN A 104 -7.82 -13.53 -1.56
C GLN A 104 -6.78 -12.53 -1.08
N ASP A 105 -5.60 -13.00 -0.76
CA ASP A 105 -4.48 -12.18 -0.32
C ASP A 105 -3.29 -12.37 -1.26
N GLY A 106 -2.67 -11.28 -1.70
CA GLY A 106 -1.53 -11.29 -2.61
C GLY A 106 -0.52 -10.20 -2.26
N LYS A 107 0.68 -10.31 -2.82
CA LYS A 107 1.77 -9.36 -2.58
C LYS A 107 2.31 -8.84 -3.90
N PHE A 108 2.73 -7.58 -3.91
CA PHE A 108 3.43 -6.96 -5.03
C PHE A 108 4.35 -5.85 -4.53
N GLY A 109 5.24 -5.38 -5.40
CA GLY A 109 6.16 -4.29 -5.07
C GLY A 109 5.74 -2.99 -5.76
N VAL A 110 6.15 -1.87 -5.17
CA VAL A 110 6.00 -0.55 -5.76
C VAL A 110 7.31 0.22 -5.59
N THR A 111 7.77 0.87 -6.65
CA THR A 111 8.83 1.86 -6.55
C THR A 111 8.25 3.25 -6.79
N PHE A 112 8.42 4.15 -5.82
CA PHE A 112 7.94 5.52 -5.86
C PHE A 112 9.05 6.47 -5.42
N LYS A 113 9.41 7.44 -6.28
CA LYS A 113 10.52 8.39 -6.03
C LYS A 113 11.82 7.71 -5.56
N GLY A 114 12.15 6.56 -6.18
CA GLY A 114 13.36 5.79 -5.83
C GLY A 114 13.26 4.92 -4.59
N VAL A 115 12.17 5.03 -3.81
CA VAL A 115 11.94 4.21 -2.62
C VAL A 115 11.12 2.97 -2.99
N LYS A 116 11.54 1.80 -2.50
CA LYS A 116 10.83 0.53 -2.71
C LYS A 116 9.86 0.26 -1.56
N PHE A 117 8.64 -0.12 -1.91
CA PHE A 117 7.57 -0.48 -0.97
C PHE A 117 7.12 -1.93 -1.23
N ASN A 118 6.81 -2.63 -0.16
CA ASN A 118 6.10 -3.90 -0.19
C ASN A 118 4.61 -3.62 -0.01
N CYS A 119 3.80 -4.12 -0.92
CA CYS A 119 2.36 -3.97 -0.89
C CYS A 119 1.69 -5.32 -0.67
N THR A 120 0.75 -5.37 0.25
CA THR A 120 -0.14 -6.51 0.45
C THR A 120 -1.53 -6.13 -0.02
N LEU A 121 -2.07 -6.89 -0.96
CA LEU A 121 -3.43 -6.74 -1.48
C LEU A 121 -4.32 -7.79 -0.84
N THR A 122 -5.43 -7.36 -0.28
CA THR A 122 -6.55 -8.21 0.16
C THR A 122 -7.77 -7.86 -0.67
N SER A 123 -8.32 -8.85 -1.35
CA SER A 123 -9.60 -8.74 -2.08
C SER A 123 -10.66 -9.55 -1.35
N GLN A 124 -11.87 -9.03 -1.25
CA GLN A 124 -13.00 -9.68 -0.59
C GLN A 124 -14.33 -9.26 -1.23
N GLY A 125 -15.24 -10.23 -1.40
CA GLY A 125 -16.61 -9.95 -1.83
C GLY A 125 -17.40 -9.15 -0.81
N VAL A 126 -18.17 -8.18 -1.29
CA VAL A 126 -19.12 -7.38 -0.51
C VAL A 126 -20.49 -7.39 -1.20
N LYS A 127 -21.54 -6.92 -0.52
CA LYS A 127 -22.92 -6.94 -1.07
C LYS A 127 -23.05 -6.24 -2.44
N THR A 128 -22.27 -5.21 -2.67
CA THR A 128 -22.29 -4.37 -3.87
C THR A 128 -21.25 -4.77 -4.93
N GLY A 129 -20.43 -5.78 -4.65
CA GLY A 129 -19.39 -6.28 -5.56
C GLY A 129 -18.15 -6.76 -4.82
N GLU A 130 -17.03 -6.08 -4.98
CA GLU A 130 -15.75 -6.45 -4.42
C GLU A 130 -15.09 -5.26 -3.69
N ARG A 131 -14.39 -5.53 -2.62
CA ARG A 131 -13.53 -4.57 -1.93
C ARG A 131 -12.10 -5.02 -2.05
N VAL A 132 -11.24 -4.11 -2.43
CA VAL A 132 -9.78 -4.31 -2.46
C VAL A 132 -9.13 -3.37 -1.47
N MET A 133 -8.33 -3.93 -0.58
CA MET A 133 -7.48 -3.18 0.34
C MET A 133 -6.02 -3.43 0.01
N ILE A 134 -5.24 -2.36 -0.09
CA ILE A 134 -3.79 -2.42 -0.29
C ILE A 134 -3.13 -1.77 0.91
N THR A 135 -2.29 -2.55 1.61
CA THR A 135 -1.41 -2.02 2.66
C THR A 135 -0.03 -1.79 2.06
N ILE A 136 0.52 -0.61 2.27
CA ILE A 136 1.79 -0.14 1.68
C ILE A 136 2.79 0.07 2.81
N ALA A 137 3.91 -0.66 2.77
CA ALA A 137 4.97 -0.55 3.75
C ALA A 137 6.32 -0.35 3.04
N PRO A 138 7.20 0.55 3.50
CA PRO A 138 8.54 0.68 2.93
C PRO A 138 9.31 -0.64 3.10
N LYS A 139 10.06 -1.06 2.04
CA LYS A 139 10.85 -2.30 2.06
C LYS A 139 11.99 -2.25 3.09
N LYS A 140 12.57 -1.07 3.31
CA LYS A 140 13.56 -0.84 4.37
C LYS A 140 12.90 -0.09 5.52
N PRO A 141 13.25 -0.38 6.76
CA PRO A 141 12.76 0.39 7.89
C PRO A 141 13.16 1.87 7.71
N ARG A 142 12.29 2.77 8.07
CA ARG A 142 12.51 4.21 7.95
C ARG A 142 13.60 4.69 8.92
N PHE A 143 13.75 3.99 10.04
CA PHE A 143 14.67 4.31 11.11
C PHE A 143 15.52 3.08 11.42
N GLU A 144 16.82 3.20 11.35
CA GLU A 144 17.79 2.14 11.66
C GLU A 144 18.53 2.40 12.97
N LYS A 145 18.59 3.66 13.38
CA LYS A 145 19.32 4.12 14.57
C LYS A 145 18.46 5.04 15.42
N ILE A 146 18.76 5.11 16.71
CA ILE A 146 18.08 6.03 17.65
C ILE A 146 18.18 7.50 17.19
N LEU A 147 19.26 7.86 16.52
CA LEU A 147 19.45 9.19 15.92
C LEU A 147 18.39 9.54 14.88
N ASP A 148 17.92 8.55 14.14
CA ASP A 148 16.95 8.74 13.05
C ASP A 148 15.54 9.07 13.57
N LEU A 149 15.27 8.80 14.86
CA LEU A 149 13.97 9.06 15.49
C LEU A 149 13.69 10.55 15.75
N GLY A 150 14.65 11.44 15.49
CA GLY A 150 14.44 12.88 15.67
C GLY A 150 14.25 13.32 17.12
N MET A 151 14.69 12.53 18.09
CA MET A 151 14.63 12.87 19.51
C MET A 151 15.51 14.08 19.80
N ARG A 152 15.04 14.99 20.69
CA ARG A 152 15.88 16.04 21.26
C ARG A 152 17.07 15.43 21.99
N GLU A 153 18.23 16.06 21.90
CA GLU A 153 19.49 15.52 22.43
C GLU A 153 19.39 15.04 23.87
N LYS A 154 18.84 15.87 24.75
CA LYS A 154 18.64 15.53 26.17
C LYS A 154 17.78 14.27 26.37
N VAL A 155 16.70 14.11 25.57
CA VAL A 155 15.81 12.93 25.65
C VAL A 155 16.53 11.69 25.11
N ARG A 156 17.30 11.85 24.05
CA ARG A 156 18.10 10.78 23.46
C ARG A 156 19.16 10.25 24.44
N GLU A 157 19.86 11.15 25.16
CA GLU A 157 20.84 10.77 26.16
C GLU A 157 20.21 10.02 27.34
N GLN A 158 19.08 10.51 27.85
CA GLN A 158 18.31 9.83 28.89
C GLN A 158 17.83 8.45 28.43
N PHE A 159 17.34 8.34 27.19
CA PHE A 159 16.89 7.07 26.62
C PHE A 159 18.03 6.09 26.43
N LYS A 160 19.19 6.57 25.98
CA LYS A 160 20.41 5.77 25.88
C LYS A 160 20.85 5.25 27.24
N SER A 161 20.88 6.09 28.27
CA SER A 161 21.21 5.70 29.63
C SER A 161 20.31 4.60 30.16
N LEU A 162 18.98 4.69 29.86
CA LEU A 162 18.04 3.64 30.26
C LEU A 162 18.25 2.31 29.51
N ILE A 163 18.66 2.36 28.24
CA ILE A 163 18.96 1.12 27.46
C ILE A 163 20.26 0.48 27.95
N ASP A 164 21.23 1.27 28.37
CA ASP A 164 22.53 0.81 28.81
C ASP A 164 22.52 0.24 30.26
N GLU A 165 21.37 0.31 30.96
CA GLU A 165 21.20 -0.33 32.26
C GLU A 165 21.11 -1.85 32.15
N ASP A 166 21.92 -2.56 32.94
CA ASP A 166 22.00 -4.04 32.93
C ASP A 166 20.76 -4.74 33.51
N LYS A 167 19.82 -4.00 34.12
CA LYS A 167 18.65 -4.55 34.79
C LYS A 167 17.43 -3.69 34.55
N GLY A 168 16.29 -4.34 34.35
CA GLY A 168 15.01 -3.68 34.15
C GLY A 168 14.32 -4.14 32.88
N PHE A 169 13.18 -3.52 32.59
CA PHE A 169 12.52 -3.70 31.32
C PHE A 169 11.90 -2.37 30.86
N ILE A 170 11.84 -2.13 29.55
CA ILE A 170 11.24 -0.95 28.95
C ILE A 170 10.00 -1.39 28.17
N LEU A 171 8.84 -0.85 28.51
CA LEU A 171 7.59 -1.09 27.82
C LEU A 171 7.26 0.08 26.90
N PHE A 172 7.14 -0.19 25.60
CA PHE A 172 6.58 0.73 24.63
C PHE A 172 5.11 0.39 24.39
N SER A 173 4.23 1.36 24.55
CA SER A 173 2.81 1.21 24.28
C SER A 173 2.36 2.27 23.29
N ALA A 174 1.79 1.83 22.16
CA ALA A 174 1.26 2.73 21.15
C ALA A 174 0.00 2.14 20.51
N ALA A 175 -0.92 2.99 20.08
CA ALA A 175 -2.02 2.54 19.24
C ALA A 175 -1.48 2.14 17.85
N PRO A 176 -2.14 1.20 17.14
CA PRO A 176 -1.75 0.83 15.79
C PRO A 176 -1.66 2.06 14.87
N GLY A 177 -0.54 2.20 14.17
CA GLY A 177 -0.28 3.32 13.25
C GLY A 177 0.39 4.55 13.87
N ASN A 178 0.66 4.56 15.16
CA ASN A 178 1.28 5.71 15.85
C ASN A 178 2.80 5.55 16.09
N GLY A 179 3.44 4.61 15.44
CA GLY A 179 4.90 4.37 15.53
C GLY A 179 5.26 3.04 16.13
#